data_1b473c2bdc0533143d09ba5ad2bc19e2
#
_entry.id   1b473c2bdc0533143d09ba5ad2bc19e2
#
_cell.length_a   1.000
_cell.length_b   1.000
_cell.length_c   1.000
_cell.angle_alpha   90.00
_cell.angle_beta   90.00
_cell.angle_gamma   90.00
#
_symmetry.space_group_name_H-M   'P 1'
#
loop_
_entity.id
_entity.type
_entity.pdbx_description
1 polymer ?
#
loop_
_entity_poly.entity_id
_entity_poly.type
_entity_poly.pdbx_seq_one_letter_code
_entity_poly.pdbx_strand_id
1 'polypeptide(L)'
;MIKEIIQACQRGVNGIGFNEVVLMLSNQVSTAEVYTNLDDVRFSETGNIVTFMADNGSHLHMDLDKLSGLKFRYVEKNERGEPSYSVWFLDKDDESVFRIYLRKSDVDATNRPRHELFMGLIEQYGENVTV
;
A
#
# COMPACT_ATOMS: atom_id res chain seq x y z
N MET A 1 -10.61 2.48 -10.11
CA MET A 1 -10.50 1.31 -9.19
C MET A 1 -9.28 1.39 -8.27
N ILE A 2 -8.07 1.60 -8.80
CA ILE A 2 -6.87 1.70 -7.95
C ILE A 2 -6.97 2.86 -6.96
N LYS A 3 -7.49 4.01 -7.39
CA LYS A 3 -7.71 5.15 -6.51
C LYS A 3 -8.58 4.78 -5.30
N GLU A 4 -9.67 4.08 -5.51
CA GLU A 4 -10.57 3.66 -4.44
C GLU A 4 -9.89 2.69 -3.48
N ILE A 5 -9.03 1.81 -3.99
CA ILE A 5 -8.26 0.89 -3.16
C ILE A 5 -7.27 1.65 -2.29
N ILE A 6 -6.54 2.60 -2.86
CA ILE A 6 -5.61 3.44 -2.09
C ILE A 6 -6.37 4.21 -1.01
N GLN A 7 -7.52 4.78 -1.34
CA GLN A 7 -8.34 5.49 -0.37
C GLN A 7 -8.82 4.58 0.76
N ALA A 8 -9.14 3.32 0.45
CA ALA A 8 -9.55 2.34 1.45
C ALA A 8 -8.41 1.96 2.40
N CYS A 9 -7.15 2.10 1.98
CA CYS A 9 -5.99 1.84 2.82
C CYS A 9 -5.71 2.96 3.82
N GLN A 10 -6.28 4.15 3.62
CA GLN A 10 -6.10 5.28 4.51
C GLN A 10 -6.95 5.13 5.77
N ARG A 11 -6.59 5.87 6.82
CA ARG A 11 -7.48 6.02 7.97
C ARG A 11 -8.75 6.70 7.52
N GLY A 12 -9.85 5.96 7.58
CA GLY A 12 -11.16 6.51 7.28
C GLY A 12 -11.79 7.13 8.52
N VAL A 13 -13.12 7.25 8.47
CA VAL A 13 -13.94 7.76 9.56
C VAL A 13 -13.71 6.99 10.87
N ASN A 14 -13.38 5.71 10.77
CA ASN A 14 -13.16 4.84 11.93
C ASN A 14 -11.74 4.89 12.50
N GLY A 15 -10.85 5.69 11.92
CA GLY A 15 -9.46 5.74 12.35
C GLY A 15 -8.65 4.48 12.03
N ILE A 16 -9.25 3.55 11.28
CA ILE A 16 -8.62 2.32 10.83
C ILE A 16 -8.05 2.59 9.45
N GLY A 17 -6.98 1.96 9.13
CA GLY A 17 -6.29 2.04 7.87
C GLY A 17 -5.02 1.24 8.02
N PHE A 18 -4.17 1.27 7.04
CA PHE A 18 -2.89 0.58 7.17
C PHE A 18 -1.99 1.26 8.20
N ASN A 19 -2.15 2.57 8.36
CA ASN A 19 -1.47 3.38 9.36
C ASN A 19 0.06 3.34 9.20
N GLU A 20 0.76 2.51 9.97
CA GLU A 20 2.21 2.40 9.89
C GLU A 20 2.61 1.55 8.70
N VAL A 21 3.33 2.13 7.74
CA VAL A 21 3.70 1.46 6.49
C VAL A 21 5.14 1.75 6.11
N VAL A 22 5.66 0.91 5.21
CA VAL A 22 6.88 1.19 4.47
C VAL A 22 6.50 1.30 3.00
N LEU A 23 6.82 2.44 2.40
CA LEU A 23 6.72 2.61 0.95
C LEU A 23 8.03 2.15 0.34
N MET A 24 7.96 1.22 -0.59
CA MET A 24 9.15 0.66 -1.23
C MET A 24 9.12 0.93 -2.73
N LEU A 25 10.18 1.59 -3.22
CA LEU A 25 10.47 1.74 -4.64
C LEU A 25 11.65 0.85 -4.98
N SER A 26 11.50 0.08 -6.02
CA SER A 26 12.51 -0.90 -6.37
C SER A 26 12.67 -0.99 -7.89
N ASN A 27 13.89 -1.11 -8.33
CA ASN A 27 14.23 -1.49 -9.68
C ASN A 27 15.30 -2.59 -9.62
N GLN A 28 15.86 -2.99 -10.77
CA GLN A 28 16.84 -4.08 -10.82
C GLN A 28 18.16 -3.77 -10.11
N VAL A 29 18.39 -2.49 -9.78
CA VAL A 29 19.69 -2.02 -9.27
C VAL A 29 19.59 -1.55 -7.83
N SER A 30 18.48 -0.92 -7.45
CA SER A 30 18.36 -0.22 -6.17
C SER A 30 16.98 -0.35 -5.56
N THR A 31 16.91 -0.18 -4.24
CA THR A 31 15.67 -0.17 -3.47
C THR A 31 15.69 1.02 -2.53
N ALA A 32 14.59 1.78 -2.52
CA ALA A 32 14.36 2.85 -1.56
C ALA A 32 13.19 2.47 -0.65
N GLU A 33 13.36 2.68 0.65
CA GLU A 33 12.32 2.42 1.64
C GLU A 33 12.03 3.69 2.42
N VAL A 34 10.75 4.04 2.54
CA VAL A 34 10.30 5.22 3.28
C VAL A 34 9.33 4.77 4.37
N TYR A 35 9.72 4.95 5.62
CA TYR A 35 8.89 4.62 6.79
C TYR A 35 7.96 5.79 7.06
N THR A 36 6.66 5.55 6.95
CA THR A 36 5.67 6.60 7.06
C THR A 36 4.28 6.03 7.41
N ASN A 37 3.27 6.82 7.15
CA ASN A 37 1.86 6.44 7.24
C ASN A 37 1.15 6.84 5.94
N LEU A 38 -0.13 6.56 5.84
CA LEU A 38 -0.95 6.93 4.69
C LEU A 38 -1.95 8.05 5.03
N ASP A 39 -1.61 8.91 5.99
CA ASP A 39 -2.51 9.97 6.44
C ASP A 39 -2.60 11.13 5.43
N ASP A 40 -1.52 11.40 4.69
CA ASP A 40 -1.47 12.48 3.71
C ASP A 40 -1.21 11.91 2.32
N VAL A 41 -2.28 11.47 1.68
CA VAL A 41 -2.26 10.97 0.30
C VAL A 41 -3.12 11.92 -0.54
N ARG A 42 -2.53 12.46 -1.59
CA ARG A 42 -3.15 13.47 -2.43
C ARG A 42 -3.31 12.94 -3.86
N PHE A 43 -4.43 13.24 -4.46
CA PHE A 43 -4.69 12.89 -5.85
C PHE A 43 -4.72 14.18 -6.68
N SER A 44 -4.18 14.11 -7.91
CA SER A 44 -4.28 15.21 -8.86
C SER A 44 -5.75 15.47 -9.21
N GLU A 45 -6.02 16.61 -9.83
CA GLU A 45 -7.38 17.02 -10.18
C GLU A 45 -8.10 15.97 -11.04
N THR A 46 -7.37 15.35 -11.97
CA THR A 46 -7.90 14.28 -12.83
C THR A 46 -7.91 12.92 -12.13
N GLY A 47 -7.25 12.80 -10.98
CA GLY A 47 -7.17 11.55 -10.22
C GLY A 47 -6.16 10.55 -10.75
N ASN A 48 -5.34 10.90 -11.75
CA ASN A 48 -4.37 9.98 -12.36
C ASN A 48 -2.99 9.99 -11.69
N ILE A 49 -2.65 11.05 -10.94
CA ILE A 49 -1.40 11.09 -10.16
C ILE A 49 -1.75 11.02 -8.69
N VAL A 50 -1.13 10.08 -7.99
CA VAL A 50 -1.21 10.00 -6.54
C VAL A 50 0.12 10.43 -5.93
N THR A 51 0.05 11.21 -4.86
CA THR A 51 1.22 11.65 -4.11
C THR A 51 1.10 11.16 -2.66
N PHE A 52 2.10 10.41 -2.24
CA PHE A 52 2.23 9.96 -0.85
C PHE A 52 3.20 10.93 -0.15
N MET A 53 2.72 11.62 0.89
CA MET A 53 3.52 12.57 1.67
C MET A 53 4.01 11.90 2.94
N ALA A 54 5.31 12.00 3.20
CA ALA A 54 5.88 11.60 4.48
C ALA A 54 5.96 12.80 5.43
N ASP A 55 6.05 12.52 6.74
CA ASP A 55 6.04 13.55 7.78
C ASP A 55 7.19 14.55 7.66
N ASN A 56 8.33 14.13 7.12
CA ASN A 56 9.51 14.99 6.96
C ASN A 56 9.49 15.85 5.68
N GLY A 57 8.37 15.85 4.95
CA GLY A 57 8.23 16.57 3.68
C GLY A 57 8.68 15.78 2.45
N SER A 58 9.27 14.61 2.62
CA SER A 58 9.55 13.72 1.49
C SER A 58 8.25 13.25 0.87
N HIS A 59 8.24 13.08 -0.44
CA HIS A 59 7.02 12.65 -1.12
C HIS A 59 7.35 11.80 -2.33
N LEU A 60 6.37 11.00 -2.75
CA LEU A 60 6.47 10.08 -3.85
C LEU A 60 5.24 10.24 -4.74
N HIS A 61 5.46 10.37 -6.04
CA HIS A 61 4.39 10.45 -7.02
C HIS A 61 4.30 9.17 -7.83
N MET A 62 3.08 8.74 -8.12
CA MET A 62 2.84 7.59 -8.98
C MET A 62 1.76 7.93 -10.00
N ASP A 63 2.02 7.63 -11.28
CA ASP A 63 1.06 7.81 -12.37
C ASP A 63 0.23 6.53 -12.49
N LEU A 64 -1.04 6.60 -12.10
CA LEU A 64 -1.94 5.45 -12.09
C LEU A 64 -2.24 4.94 -13.50
N ASP A 65 -2.16 5.82 -14.53
CA ASP A 65 -2.41 5.43 -15.92
C ASP A 65 -1.29 4.52 -16.47
N LYS A 66 -0.15 4.49 -15.83
CA LYS A 66 0.99 3.65 -16.22
C LYS A 66 1.02 2.30 -15.55
N LEU A 67 0.02 1.99 -14.74
CA LEU A 67 -0.10 0.71 -14.06
C LEU A 67 -0.94 -0.27 -14.87
N SER A 68 -0.58 -1.55 -14.82
CA SER A 68 -1.42 -2.64 -15.33
C SER A 68 -2.40 -3.13 -14.26
N GLY A 69 -2.04 -2.99 -12.99
CA GLY A 69 -2.86 -3.43 -11.89
C GLY A 69 -2.12 -3.40 -10.57
N LEU A 70 -2.71 -4.03 -9.58
CA LEU A 70 -2.08 -4.25 -8.28
C LEU A 70 -2.34 -5.67 -7.78
N LYS A 71 -1.55 -6.08 -6.81
CA LYS A 71 -1.61 -7.39 -6.22
C LYS A 71 -1.51 -7.26 -4.70
N PHE A 72 -2.47 -7.88 -4.01
CA PHE A 72 -2.39 -8.03 -2.55
C PHE A 72 -1.60 -9.30 -2.24
N ARG A 73 -0.64 -9.21 -1.33
CA ARG A 73 0.14 -10.34 -0.92
C ARG A 73 0.13 -10.48 0.60
N TYR A 74 -0.41 -11.59 1.06
CA TYR A 74 -0.40 -11.98 2.46
C TYR A 74 0.45 -13.23 2.63
N VAL A 75 1.40 -13.17 3.56
CA VAL A 75 2.23 -14.31 3.96
C VAL A 75 1.99 -14.54 5.45
N GLU A 76 1.46 -15.71 5.80
CA GLU A 76 1.11 -16.02 7.19
C GLU A 76 2.33 -16.00 8.11
N LYS A 77 3.45 -16.54 7.64
CA LYS A 77 4.73 -16.52 8.36
C LYS A 77 5.86 -16.19 7.40
N ASN A 78 6.49 -15.04 7.63
CA ASN A 78 7.70 -14.66 6.92
C ASN A 78 8.93 -15.31 7.56
N GLU A 79 10.14 -14.91 7.15
CA GLU A 79 11.40 -15.43 7.68
C GLU A 79 11.55 -15.22 9.20
N ARG A 80 10.88 -14.21 9.76
CA ARG A 80 10.88 -13.91 11.19
C ARG A 80 9.74 -14.59 11.95
N GLY A 81 8.95 -15.42 11.27
CA GLY A 81 7.80 -16.09 11.87
C GLY A 81 6.59 -15.20 12.08
N GLU A 82 6.54 -14.04 11.42
CA GLU A 82 5.47 -13.05 11.54
C GLU A 82 4.65 -12.95 10.25
N PRO A 83 3.38 -12.51 10.33
CA PRO A 83 2.60 -12.26 9.13
C PRO A 83 3.16 -11.06 8.37
N SER A 84 3.09 -11.11 7.04
CA SER A 84 3.50 -10.03 6.15
C SER A 84 2.35 -9.65 5.23
N TYR A 85 2.11 -8.36 5.12
CA TYR A 85 1.04 -7.78 4.31
C TYR A 85 1.65 -6.76 3.37
N SER A 86 1.38 -6.90 2.08
CA SER A 86 1.87 -5.93 1.11
C SER A 86 0.93 -5.76 -0.06
N VAL A 87 0.95 -4.57 -0.64
CA VAL A 87 0.24 -4.24 -1.87
C VAL A 87 1.29 -3.89 -2.91
N TRP A 88 1.30 -4.61 -4.00
CA TRP A 88 2.28 -4.47 -5.09
C TRP A 88 1.60 -3.79 -6.27
N PHE A 89 2.19 -2.72 -6.74
CA PHE A 89 1.72 -1.99 -7.91
C PHE A 89 2.56 -2.40 -9.10
N LEU A 90 1.89 -2.80 -10.19
CA LEU A 90 2.53 -3.40 -11.35
C LEU A 90 2.47 -2.43 -12.54
N ASP A 91 3.57 -2.34 -13.28
CA ASP A 91 3.62 -1.54 -14.52
C ASP A 91 2.99 -2.30 -15.70
N LYS A 92 3.09 -1.75 -16.91
CA LYS A 92 2.50 -2.36 -18.10
C LYS A 92 3.18 -3.66 -18.54
N ASP A 93 4.37 -3.95 -18.01
CA ASP A 93 5.08 -5.22 -18.20
C ASP A 93 4.82 -6.21 -17.04
N ASP A 94 3.86 -5.89 -16.16
CA ASP A 94 3.50 -6.66 -14.97
C ASP A 94 4.65 -6.79 -13.96
N GLU A 95 5.60 -5.86 -14.01
CA GLU A 95 6.69 -5.77 -13.04
C GLU A 95 6.27 -4.93 -11.83
N SER A 96 6.64 -5.38 -10.65
CA SER A 96 6.39 -4.64 -9.41
C SER A 96 7.31 -3.43 -9.35
N VAL A 97 6.74 -2.23 -9.37
CA VAL A 97 7.49 -0.97 -9.37
C VAL A 97 7.39 -0.23 -8.04
N PHE A 98 6.35 -0.50 -7.29
CA PHE A 98 6.07 0.15 -6.02
C PHE A 98 5.32 -0.81 -5.12
N ARG A 99 5.66 -0.81 -3.82
CA ARG A 99 4.99 -1.64 -2.83
C ARG A 99 4.70 -0.85 -1.57
N ILE A 100 3.59 -1.18 -0.94
CA ILE A 100 3.24 -0.70 0.40
C ILE A 100 3.27 -1.92 1.32
N TYR A 101 4.15 -1.92 2.32
CA TYR A 101 4.19 -2.94 3.36
C TYR A 101 3.57 -2.40 4.64
N LEU A 102 2.72 -3.18 5.29
CA LEU A 102 2.24 -2.85 6.62
C LEU A 102 3.36 -3.17 7.62
N ARG A 103 3.68 -2.19 8.47
CA ARG A 103 4.58 -2.42 9.59
C ARG A 103 3.74 -2.93 10.77
N LYS A 104 4.27 -3.92 11.49
CA LYS A 104 3.65 -4.36 12.72
C LYS A 104 3.66 -3.21 13.73
N SER A 105 2.50 -2.90 14.28
CA SER A 105 2.41 -1.90 15.35
C SER A 105 2.84 -2.52 16.67
N ASP A 106 3.51 -1.72 17.51
CA ASP A 106 3.84 -2.11 18.90
C ASP A 106 2.59 -2.20 19.76
N VAL A 107 1.47 -1.61 19.31
CA VAL A 107 0.18 -1.70 20.00
C VAL A 107 -0.61 -2.84 19.37
N ASP A 108 -0.69 -3.97 20.06
CA ASP A 108 -1.36 -5.18 19.55
C ASP A 108 -2.81 -4.92 19.12
N ALA A 109 -3.50 -4.04 19.83
CA ALA A 109 -4.90 -3.72 19.53
C ALA A 109 -5.09 -3.09 18.14
N THR A 110 -4.04 -2.51 17.53
CA THR A 110 -4.14 -1.94 16.18
C THR A 110 -3.84 -2.96 15.08
N ASN A 111 -3.16 -4.05 15.38
CA ASN A 111 -2.77 -5.03 14.38
C ASN A 111 -3.95 -5.83 13.84
N ARG A 112 -4.87 -6.24 14.70
CA ARG A 112 -6.03 -7.03 14.29
C ARG A 112 -6.99 -6.30 13.35
N PRO A 113 -7.41 -5.06 13.63
CA PRO A 113 -8.25 -4.32 12.67
C PRO A 113 -7.57 -4.11 11.32
N ARG A 114 -6.25 -3.94 11.30
CA ARG A 114 -5.49 -3.79 10.06
C ARG A 114 -5.45 -5.10 9.27
N HIS A 115 -5.30 -6.24 9.96
CA HIS A 115 -5.41 -7.56 9.33
C HIS A 115 -6.79 -7.75 8.71
N GLU A 116 -7.85 -7.43 9.44
CA GLU A 116 -9.22 -7.57 8.96
C GLU A 116 -9.49 -6.66 7.75
N LEU A 117 -8.98 -5.42 7.78
CA LEU A 117 -9.07 -4.51 6.65
C LEU A 117 -8.38 -5.10 5.42
N PHE A 118 -7.15 -5.61 5.58
CA PHE A 118 -6.38 -6.16 4.47
C PHE A 118 -7.10 -7.37 3.86
N MET A 119 -7.55 -8.30 4.68
CA MET A 119 -8.28 -9.48 4.21
C MET A 119 -9.61 -9.11 3.56
N GLY A 120 -10.28 -8.10 4.08
CA GLY A 120 -11.52 -7.57 3.50
C GLY A 120 -11.31 -6.96 2.11
N LEU A 121 -10.18 -6.30 1.89
CA LEU A 121 -9.84 -5.77 0.56
C LEU A 121 -9.60 -6.90 -0.44
N ILE A 122 -8.93 -7.97 -0.02
CA ILE A 122 -8.74 -9.16 -0.87
C ILE A 122 -10.11 -9.78 -1.21
N GLU A 123 -11.00 -9.88 -0.24
CA GLU A 123 -12.35 -10.42 -0.48
C GLU A 123 -13.13 -9.55 -1.46
N GLN A 124 -13.03 -8.24 -1.33
CA GLN A 124 -13.77 -7.29 -2.16
C GLN A 124 -13.22 -7.19 -3.58
N TYR A 125 -11.91 -7.14 -3.74
CA TYR A 125 -11.26 -6.84 -5.03
C TYR A 125 -10.54 -8.03 -5.65
N GLY A 126 -10.29 -9.09 -4.89
CA GLY A 126 -9.44 -10.21 -5.30
C GLY A 126 -7.97 -9.94 -5.01
N GLU A 127 -7.16 -10.99 -5.03
CA GLU A 127 -5.70 -10.87 -4.82
C GLU A 127 -5.02 -10.11 -5.95
N ASN A 128 -5.51 -10.27 -7.18
CA ASN A 128 -4.96 -9.65 -8.37
C ASN A 128 -6.02 -8.74 -8.97
N VAL A 129 -5.71 -7.46 -9.05
CA VAL A 129 -6.59 -6.43 -9.61
C VAL A 129 -6.01 -5.94 -10.91
N THR A 130 -6.75 -6.11 -11.99
CA THR A 130 -6.37 -5.62 -13.33
C THR A 130 -7.10 -4.31 -13.61
N VAL A 131 -6.38 -3.37 -14.15
CA VAL A 131 -6.92 -2.06 -14.53
C VAL A 131 -7.47 -2.09 -15.95
#